data_110592428ace830c786251054e7c7084
#
_entry.id   110592428ace830c786251054e7c7084
#
_cell.length_a   1.000
_cell.length_b   1.000
_cell.length_c   1.000
_cell.angle_alpha   90.00
_cell.angle_beta   90.00
_cell.angle_gamma   90.00
#
_symmetry.space_group_name_H-M   'P 1'
#
loop_
_entity.id
_entity.type
_entity.pdbx_description
1 polymer ?
#
loop_
_entity_poly.entity_id
_entity_poly.type
_entity_poly.pdbx_seq_one_letter_code
_entity_poly.pdbx_strand_id
1 'polypeptide(L)'
;MSTEQKPAEQSAEQSAEQGLKVAVLVGSTREGRFGPVVTDWLLGHLEAHGGLTADRIDLVETPLPTTFPSFGGELPPGDAELLAAVSPRLEAADAFVIVTPEYNHSFPAPLKNAIDWHNRQWHGKPVGFVSYGGLSGGLRAVEQLRVVMAELNAATIRNTVSFHGAAQCFDADGRATDPAADAAAKTMLDQLTWWARALRDARQARPFAA
;
A
#
# COMPACT_ATOMS: atom_id res chain seq x y z
N MET A 1 36.57 31.25 1.31
CA MET A 1 35.36 30.76 2.04
C MET A 1 34.33 30.32 1.01
N SER A 2 34.28 29.07 0.68
CA SER A 2 33.21 28.42 -0.15
C SER A 2 33.66 27.00 -0.55
N THR A 3 33.40 25.98 0.23
CA THR A 3 33.61 24.58 -0.22
C THR A 3 33.04 23.53 0.74
N GLU A 4 31.96 23.78 1.48
CA GLU A 4 31.38 22.72 2.33
C GLU A 4 29.89 22.41 2.09
N GLN A 5 29.26 22.96 1.08
CA GLN A 5 27.83 22.71 0.79
C GLN A 5 27.57 21.59 -0.24
N LYS A 6 28.58 21.05 -0.90
CA LYS A 6 28.43 20.06 -1.98
C LYS A 6 28.00 18.62 -1.61
N PRO A 7 28.33 18.02 -0.46
CA PRO A 7 27.97 16.61 -0.20
C PRO A 7 26.49 16.35 0.07
N ALA A 8 25.82 17.29 0.72
CA ALA A 8 24.40 17.16 1.06
C ALA A 8 23.47 17.34 -0.16
N GLU A 9 23.80 18.28 -1.05
CA GLU A 9 23.05 18.48 -2.30
C GLU A 9 23.19 17.31 -3.26
N GLN A 10 24.40 16.74 -3.40
CA GLN A 10 24.63 15.57 -4.25
C GLN A 10 23.95 14.30 -3.72
N SER A 11 23.86 14.13 -2.41
CA SER A 11 23.15 13.00 -1.81
C SER A 11 21.63 13.15 -1.96
N ALA A 12 21.10 14.35 -1.90
CA ALA A 12 19.68 14.64 -2.14
C ALA A 12 19.29 14.46 -3.62
N GLU A 13 20.15 14.85 -4.57
CA GLU A 13 19.95 14.62 -5.99
C GLU A 13 20.01 13.13 -6.34
N GLN A 14 20.94 12.38 -5.80
CA GLN A 14 21.03 10.92 -5.99
C GLN A 14 19.84 10.15 -5.37
N SER A 15 19.31 10.61 -4.24
CA SER A 15 18.11 10.06 -3.63
C SER A 15 16.83 10.38 -4.42
N ALA A 16 16.81 11.52 -5.12
CA ALA A 16 15.71 11.91 -5.99
C ALA A 16 15.67 11.11 -7.31
N GLU A 17 16.81 10.64 -7.80
CA GLU A 17 16.92 9.82 -9.02
C GLU A 17 16.51 8.35 -8.80
N GLN A 18 16.58 7.82 -7.57
CA GLN A 18 16.10 6.48 -7.28
C GLN A 18 14.58 6.46 -7.15
N GLY A 19 13.90 5.79 -8.09
CA GLY A 19 12.46 5.56 -8.05
C GLY A 19 12.00 4.97 -6.71
N LEU A 20 10.80 5.33 -6.28
CA LEU A 20 10.18 4.80 -5.07
C LEU A 20 9.49 3.46 -5.37
N LYS A 21 9.67 2.48 -4.50
CA LYS A 21 8.97 1.20 -4.58
C LYS A 21 7.64 1.29 -3.82
N VAL A 22 6.54 1.00 -4.50
CA VAL A 22 5.19 1.01 -3.94
C VAL A 22 4.63 -0.40 -3.94
N ALA A 23 4.45 -1.00 -2.77
CA ALA A 23 3.72 -2.27 -2.68
C ALA A 23 2.21 -2.01 -2.72
N VAL A 24 1.54 -2.64 -3.68
CA VAL A 24 0.10 -2.54 -3.89
C VAL A 24 -0.55 -3.83 -3.39
N LEU A 25 -1.20 -3.78 -2.22
CA LEU A 25 -1.85 -4.94 -1.61
C LEU A 25 -3.30 -5.05 -2.12
N VAL A 26 -3.64 -6.18 -2.73
CA VAL A 26 -5.00 -6.49 -3.17
C VAL A 26 -5.69 -7.32 -2.09
N GLY A 27 -6.53 -6.66 -1.27
CA GLY A 27 -7.05 -7.21 -0.02
C GLY A 27 -8.20 -8.20 -0.16
N SER A 28 -8.87 -8.29 -1.33
CA SER A 28 -10.02 -9.18 -1.53
C SER A 28 -9.60 -10.54 -2.07
N THR A 29 -10.08 -11.61 -1.42
CA THR A 29 -9.86 -13.01 -1.86
C THR A 29 -11.15 -13.70 -2.30
N ARG A 30 -12.28 -12.97 -2.39
CA ARG A 30 -13.57 -13.53 -2.79
C ARG A 30 -13.55 -13.99 -4.25
N GLU A 31 -14.16 -15.13 -4.56
CA GLU A 31 -14.40 -15.55 -5.95
C GLU A 31 -15.23 -14.51 -6.69
N GLY A 32 -14.88 -14.22 -7.96
CA GLY A 32 -15.53 -13.17 -8.75
C GLY A 32 -15.29 -11.75 -8.20
N ARG A 33 -14.24 -11.54 -7.41
CA ARG A 33 -13.87 -10.25 -6.81
C ARG A 33 -13.61 -9.16 -7.85
N PHE A 34 -13.94 -7.93 -7.49
CA PHE A 34 -13.75 -6.76 -8.32
C PHE A 34 -12.35 -6.10 -8.12
N GLY A 35 -11.62 -6.54 -7.09
CA GLY A 35 -10.30 -6.01 -6.74
C GLY A 35 -9.29 -5.93 -7.88
N PRO A 36 -9.14 -6.95 -8.76
CA PRO A 36 -8.24 -6.88 -9.91
C PRO A 36 -8.50 -5.69 -10.82
N VAL A 37 -9.76 -5.40 -11.17
CA VAL A 37 -10.14 -4.26 -12.05
C VAL A 37 -9.67 -2.94 -11.45
N VAL A 38 -9.96 -2.72 -10.16
CA VAL A 38 -9.53 -1.51 -9.43
C VAL A 38 -8.01 -1.43 -9.34
N THR A 39 -7.36 -2.57 -9.14
CA THR A 39 -5.89 -2.63 -9.04
C THR A 39 -5.22 -2.34 -10.38
N ASP A 40 -5.71 -2.91 -11.48
CA ASP A 40 -5.13 -2.71 -12.81
C ASP A 40 -5.28 -1.24 -13.25
N TRP A 41 -6.42 -0.60 -12.95
CA TRP A 41 -6.62 0.83 -13.13
C TRP A 41 -5.59 1.65 -12.31
N LEU A 42 -5.38 1.33 -11.04
CA LEU A 42 -4.40 2.01 -10.18
C LEU A 42 -2.96 1.82 -10.69
N LEU A 43 -2.61 0.61 -11.15
CA LEU A 43 -1.28 0.32 -11.71
C LEU A 43 -0.98 1.19 -12.93
N GLY A 44 -1.97 1.43 -13.81
CA GLY A 44 -1.85 2.36 -14.92
C GLY A 44 -1.54 3.80 -14.45
N HIS A 45 -2.14 4.25 -13.35
CA HIS A 45 -1.84 5.56 -12.77
C HIS A 45 -0.45 5.62 -12.12
N LEU A 46 0.00 4.55 -11.46
CA LEU A 46 1.36 4.47 -10.91
C LEU A 46 2.42 4.54 -12.01
N GLU A 47 2.22 3.82 -13.10
CA GLU A 47 3.11 3.85 -14.27
C GLU A 47 3.15 5.26 -14.90
N ALA A 48 1.99 5.87 -15.12
CA ALA A 48 1.88 7.20 -15.71
C ALA A 48 2.44 8.32 -14.83
N HIS A 49 2.42 8.13 -13.49
CA HIS A 49 2.94 9.13 -12.55
C HIS A 49 4.45 9.36 -12.69
N GLY A 50 5.20 8.31 -13.06
CA GLY A 50 6.66 8.34 -13.18
C GLY A 50 7.39 8.34 -11.84
N GLY A 51 8.58 7.76 -11.82
CA GLY A 51 9.40 7.67 -10.61
C GLY A 51 8.86 6.72 -9.51
N LEU A 52 7.76 6.01 -9.79
CA LEU A 52 7.19 4.97 -8.94
C LEU A 52 7.32 3.61 -9.62
N THR A 53 7.73 2.61 -8.86
CA THR A 53 7.73 1.20 -9.30
C THR A 53 6.74 0.43 -8.45
N ALA A 54 5.69 -0.09 -9.08
CA ALA A 54 4.67 -0.85 -8.39
C ALA A 54 5.07 -2.33 -8.22
N ASP A 55 4.82 -2.87 -7.04
CA ASP A 55 4.89 -4.30 -6.75
C ASP A 55 3.49 -4.77 -6.27
N ARG A 56 2.76 -5.46 -7.15
CA ARG A 56 1.42 -5.98 -6.84
C ARG A 56 1.53 -7.23 -5.96
N ILE A 57 0.98 -7.16 -4.76
CA ILE A 57 0.85 -8.28 -3.82
C ILE A 57 -0.63 -8.66 -3.70
N ASP A 58 -1.01 -9.71 -4.42
CA ASP A 58 -2.39 -10.19 -4.42
C ASP A 58 -2.55 -11.32 -3.40
N LEU A 59 -3.41 -11.14 -2.40
CA LEU A 59 -3.60 -12.09 -1.31
C LEU A 59 -4.25 -13.41 -1.72
N VAL A 60 -4.78 -13.52 -2.94
CA VAL A 60 -5.18 -14.82 -3.53
C VAL A 60 -3.95 -15.60 -3.99
N GLU A 61 -2.98 -14.91 -4.60
CA GLU A 61 -1.76 -15.49 -5.14
C GLU A 61 -0.71 -15.74 -4.06
N THR A 62 -0.80 -15.01 -2.95
CA THR A 62 0.10 -15.08 -1.80
C THR A 62 -0.67 -15.35 -0.50
N PRO A 63 -1.34 -16.50 -0.38
CA PRO A 63 -2.12 -16.82 0.82
C PRO A 63 -1.18 -16.97 2.01
N LEU A 64 -1.55 -16.35 3.14
CA LEU A 64 -0.81 -16.47 4.39
C LEU A 64 -1.54 -17.34 5.39
N PRO A 65 -0.83 -18.06 6.28
CA PRO A 65 -1.44 -18.89 7.31
C PRO A 65 -2.36 -18.05 8.20
N THR A 66 -3.48 -18.65 8.63
CA THR A 66 -4.42 -17.97 9.53
C THR A 66 -4.14 -18.25 11.02
N THR A 67 -3.23 -19.17 11.29
CA THR A 67 -2.84 -19.55 12.66
C THR A 67 -1.41 -19.07 12.90
N PHE A 68 -1.23 -18.27 13.94
CA PHE A 68 0.08 -17.81 14.36
C PHE A 68 0.75 -18.84 15.28
N PRO A 69 2.09 -18.98 15.22
CA PRO A 69 2.80 -19.79 16.19
C PRO A 69 2.68 -19.19 17.60
N SER A 70 2.99 -19.96 18.61
CA SER A 70 3.15 -19.44 19.98
C SER A 70 4.16 -18.30 19.98
N PHE A 71 4.02 -17.33 20.88
CA PHE A 71 4.93 -16.19 20.97
C PHE A 71 6.39 -16.66 21.14
N GLY A 72 7.25 -16.33 20.19
CA GLY A 72 8.64 -16.81 20.15
C GLY A 72 8.81 -18.25 19.66
N GLY A 73 7.73 -18.91 19.21
CA GLY A 73 7.77 -20.25 18.62
C GLY A 73 8.32 -20.28 17.18
N GLU A 74 8.78 -21.44 16.77
CA GLU A 74 9.24 -21.66 15.40
C GLU A 74 8.06 -21.70 14.41
N LEU A 75 8.28 -21.16 13.21
CA LEU A 75 7.35 -21.26 12.11
C LEU A 75 7.37 -22.67 11.52
N PRO A 76 6.20 -23.28 11.24
CA PRO A 76 6.14 -24.48 10.41
C PRO A 76 6.85 -24.22 9.06
N PRO A 77 7.57 -25.21 8.51
CA PRO A 77 8.33 -25.03 7.26
C PRO A 77 7.49 -24.46 6.10
N GLY A 78 6.26 -24.95 5.91
CA GLY A 78 5.36 -24.46 4.87
C GLY A 78 4.91 -23.00 5.08
N ASP A 79 4.73 -22.58 6.33
CA ASP A 79 4.37 -21.19 6.66
C ASP A 79 5.54 -20.25 6.42
N ALA A 80 6.77 -20.70 6.68
CA ALA A 80 7.97 -19.92 6.39
C ALA A 80 8.13 -19.65 4.88
N GLU A 81 7.80 -20.58 4.02
CA GLU A 81 7.83 -20.42 2.56
C GLU A 81 6.78 -19.39 2.11
N LEU A 82 5.55 -19.44 2.64
CA LEU A 82 4.50 -18.49 2.32
C LEU A 82 4.90 -17.05 2.74
N LEU A 83 5.47 -16.90 3.93
CA LEU A 83 5.98 -15.61 4.39
C LEU A 83 7.16 -15.11 3.56
N ALA A 84 8.05 -15.99 3.13
CA ALA A 84 9.19 -15.63 2.29
C ALA A 84 8.76 -15.06 0.92
N ALA A 85 7.57 -15.40 0.43
CA ALA A 85 7.02 -14.84 -0.79
C ALA A 85 6.52 -13.38 -0.64
N VAL A 86 6.21 -12.95 0.58
CA VAL A 86 5.57 -11.64 0.84
C VAL A 86 6.47 -10.70 1.65
N SER A 87 7.04 -11.19 2.75
CA SER A 87 7.74 -10.34 3.73
C SER A 87 8.88 -9.50 3.13
N PRO A 88 9.77 -10.03 2.25
CA PRO A 88 10.84 -9.23 1.63
C PRO A 88 10.30 -8.13 0.72
N ARG A 89 9.14 -8.34 0.09
CA ARG A 89 8.51 -7.37 -0.81
C ARG A 89 7.96 -6.18 -0.01
N LEU A 90 7.29 -6.44 1.11
CA LEU A 90 6.84 -5.40 2.03
C LEU A 90 8.02 -4.65 2.68
N GLU A 91 9.08 -5.37 3.05
CA GLU A 91 10.30 -4.77 3.60
C GLU A 91 10.95 -3.80 2.60
N ALA A 92 11.04 -4.18 1.34
CA ALA A 92 11.67 -3.40 0.28
C ALA A 92 10.85 -2.19 -0.19
N ALA A 93 9.55 -2.11 0.18
CA ALA A 93 8.69 -1.02 -0.21
C ALA A 93 9.03 0.29 0.53
N ASP A 94 8.97 1.41 -0.18
CA ASP A 94 9.06 2.76 0.38
C ASP A 94 7.69 3.28 0.82
N ALA A 95 6.63 2.78 0.20
CA ALA A 95 5.24 3.16 0.45
C ALA A 95 4.29 1.99 0.14
N PHE A 96 3.07 2.10 0.61
CA PHE A 96 2.01 1.13 0.38
C PHE A 96 0.76 1.77 -0.21
N VAL A 97 0.08 1.06 -1.11
CA VAL A 97 -1.32 1.32 -1.44
C VAL A 97 -2.14 0.07 -1.16
N ILE A 98 -3.15 0.19 -0.32
CA ILE A 98 -4.07 -0.91 0.00
C ILE A 98 -5.33 -0.74 -0.85
N VAL A 99 -5.58 -1.71 -1.73
CA VAL A 99 -6.81 -1.83 -2.53
C VAL A 99 -7.77 -2.76 -1.81
N THR A 100 -8.88 -2.24 -1.28
CA THR A 100 -9.78 -2.99 -0.39
C THR A 100 -11.25 -2.78 -0.69
N PRO A 101 -12.07 -3.85 -0.68
CA PRO A 101 -13.52 -3.71 -0.56
C PRO A 101 -13.92 -3.42 0.88
N GLU A 102 -15.19 -3.10 1.07
CA GLU A 102 -15.85 -3.11 2.37
C GLU A 102 -16.71 -4.38 2.52
N TYR A 103 -16.41 -5.18 3.53
CA TYR A 103 -17.20 -6.33 3.93
C TYR A 103 -17.78 -6.10 5.32
N ASN A 104 -19.12 -6.04 5.42
CA ASN A 104 -19.80 -5.89 6.71
C ASN A 104 -19.25 -4.75 7.57
N HIS A 105 -19.11 -3.56 6.98
CA HIS A 105 -18.65 -2.34 7.67
C HIS A 105 -17.15 -2.32 8.03
N SER A 106 -16.35 -3.26 7.49
CA SER A 106 -14.91 -3.37 7.76
C SER A 106 -14.16 -3.85 6.51
N PHE A 107 -12.88 -4.14 6.67
CA PHE A 107 -12.01 -4.67 5.62
C PHE A 107 -11.96 -6.22 5.67
N PRO A 108 -11.52 -6.89 4.58
CA PRO A 108 -11.47 -8.36 4.52
C PRO A 108 -10.52 -8.98 5.55
N ALA A 109 -10.92 -10.13 6.12
CA ALA A 109 -10.10 -10.90 7.06
C ALA A 109 -8.70 -11.28 6.50
N PRO A 110 -8.54 -11.71 5.22
CA PRO A 110 -7.22 -11.96 4.65
C PRO A 110 -6.30 -10.74 4.64
N LEU A 111 -6.86 -9.53 4.48
CA LEU A 111 -6.08 -8.31 4.58
C LEU A 111 -5.59 -8.07 6.01
N LYS A 112 -6.46 -8.27 7.01
CA LYS A 112 -6.04 -8.16 8.42
C LYS A 112 -4.97 -9.19 8.74
N ASN A 113 -5.15 -10.43 8.29
CA ASN A 113 -4.17 -11.49 8.47
C ASN A 113 -2.81 -11.11 7.88
N ALA A 114 -2.78 -10.60 6.65
CA ALA A 114 -1.54 -10.13 6.01
C ALA A 114 -0.88 -8.97 6.78
N ILE A 115 -1.68 -8.08 7.35
CA ILE A 115 -1.17 -6.97 8.17
C ILE A 115 -0.56 -7.50 9.47
N ASP A 116 -1.21 -8.46 10.13
CA ASP A 116 -0.79 -8.98 11.44
C ASP A 116 0.46 -9.87 11.39
N TRP A 117 0.72 -10.51 10.25
CA TRP A 117 1.97 -11.26 10.02
C TRP A 117 3.20 -10.35 9.90
N HIS A 118 3.00 -9.05 9.69
CA HIS A 118 4.07 -8.08 9.42
C HIS A 118 3.97 -6.92 10.42
N ASN A 119 5.08 -6.58 11.05
CA ASN A 119 5.16 -5.47 12.01
C ASN A 119 6.13 -4.41 11.49
N ARG A 120 7.43 -4.66 11.61
CA ARG A 120 8.48 -3.70 11.24
C ARG A 120 8.45 -3.27 9.77
N GLN A 121 7.86 -4.08 8.88
CA GLN A 121 7.72 -3.78 7.46
C GLN A 121 6.90 -2.50 7.21
N TRP A 122 6.02 -2.15 8.13
CA TRP A 122 5.15 -0.96 8.07
C TRP A 122 5.80 0.29 8.66
N HIS A 123 6.78 0.13 9.56
CA HIS A 123 7.30 1.22 10.39
C HIS A 123 7.85 2.39 9.58
N GLY A 124 7.36 3.59 9.90
CA GLY A 124 7.81 4.84 9.30
C GLY A 124 7.61 4.91 7.78
N LYS A 125 6.62 4.20 7.22
CA LYS A 125 6.28 4.22 5.80
C LYS A 125 4.86 4.75 5.58
N PRO A 126 4.59 5.47 4.46
CA PRO A 126 3.26 5.99 4.19
C PRO A 126 2.36 4.94 3.55
N VAL A 127 1.06 5.05 3.85
CA VAL A 127 0.00 4.18 3.33
C VAL A 127 -1.10 5.01 2.70
N GLY A 128 -1.38 4.78 1.41
CA GLY A 128 -2.55 5.27 0.70
C GLY A 128 -3.62 4.17 0.60
N PHE A 129 -4.85 4.58 0.31
CA PHE A 129 -5.99 3.64 0.18
C PHE A 129 -6.74 3.91 -1.11
N VAL A 130 -7.05 2.82 -1.81
CA VAL A 130 -8.06 2.78 -2.88
C VAL A 130 -9.12 1.80 -2.44
N SER A 131 -10.32 2.28 -2.22
CA SER A 131 -11.42 1.46 -1.71
C SER A 131 -12.59 1.39 -2.67
N TYR A 132 -13.37 0.33 -2.56
CA TYR A 132 -14.54 0.13 -3.40
C TYR A 132 -15.62 -0.64 -2.66
N GLY A 133 -16.86 -0.46 -3.08
CA GLY A 133 -18.00 -1.14 -2.46
C GLY A 133 -19.33 -0.69 -3.03
N GLY A 134 -20.39 -1.03 -2.33
CA GLY A 134 -21.74 -0.56 -2.61
C GLY A 134 -21.94 0.88 -2.12
N LEU A 135 -22.78 1.04 -1.10
CA LEU A 135 -23.22 2.33 -0.59
C LEU A 135 -22.07 3.22 -0.07
N SER A 136 -21.13 2.67 0.68
CA SER A 136 -20.06 3.45 1.32
C SER A 136 -18.77 3.55 0.51
N GLY A 137 -18.67 2.87 -0.64
CA GLY A 137 -17.44 2.90 -1.45
C GLY A 137 -16.20 2.36 -0.72
N GLY A 138 -16.35 1.66 0.39
CA GLY A 138 -15.25 1.15 1.20
C GLY A 138 -14.69 2.14 2.24
N LEU A 139 -15.30 3.31 2.42
CA LEU A 139 -14.79 4.34 3.33
C LEU A 139 -14.70 3.87 4.78
N ARG A 140 -15.65 3.03 5.24
CA ARG A 140 -15.64 2.51 6.62
C ARG A 140 -14.52 1.51 6.85
N ALA A 141 -14.17 0.72 5.83
CA ALA A 141 -12.98 -0.14 5.87
C ALA A 141 -11.69 0.69 5.96
N VAL A 142 -11.59 1.77 5.18
CA VAL A 142 -10.44 2.69 5.22
C VAL A 142 -10.29 3.35 6.59
N GLU A 143 -11.38 3.79 7.21
CA GLU A 143 -11.34 4.44 8.51
C GLU A 143 -10.79 3.51 9.60
N GLN A 144 -11.22 2.26 9.60
CA GLN A 144 -10.69 1.24 10.51
C GLN A 144 -9.22 0.88 10.21
N LEU A 145 -8.85 0.79 8.93
CA LEU A 145 -7.45 0.54 8.54
C LEU A 145 -6.51 1.65 9.01
N ARG A 146 -6.96 2.90 9.04
CA ARG A 146 -6.15 4.03 9.56
C ARG A 146 -5.72 3.82 11.01
N VAL A 147 -6.61 3.33 11.84
CA VAL A 147 -6.32 3.04 13.26
C VAL A 147 -5.35 1.87 13.35
N VAL A 148 -5.56 0.80 12.58
CA VAL A 148 -4.66 -0.37 12.54
C VAL A 148 -3.25 0.03 12.08
N MET A 149 -3.13 0.85 11.04
CA MET A 149 -1.83 1.28 10.53
C MET A 149 -1.11 2.25 11.50
N ALA A 150 -1.87 3.06 12.23
CA ALA A 150 -1.29 3.92 13.27
C ALA A 150 -0.63 3.09 14.39
N GLU A 151 -1.26 1.98 14.83
CA GLU A 151 -0.67 1.04 15.79
C GLU A 151 0.66 0.45 15.29
N LEU A 152 0.79 0.26 13.97
CA LEU A 152 1.98 -0.26 13.32
C LEU A 152 2.99 0.85 12.92
N ASN A 153 2.88 2.03 13.49
CA ASN A 153 3.76 3.16 13.20
C ASN A 153 3.85 3.53 11.69
N ALA A 154 2.81 3.24 10.91
CA ALA A 154 2.69 3.65 9.53
C ALA A 154 1.93 4.99 9.41
N ALA A 155 2.32 5.83 8.47
CA ALA A 155 1.70 7.14 8.25
C ALA A 155 0.60 7.04 7.19
N THR A 156 -0.67 6.97 7.58
CA THR A 156 -1.77 6.99 6.60
C THR A 156 -1.94 8.38 6.01
N ILE A 157 -1.86 8.51 4.68
CA ILE A 157 -2.06 9.80 4.02
C ILE A 157 -3.54 10.18 3.99
N ARG A 158 -3.84 11.50 3.90
CA ARG A 158 -5.22 11.98 3.93
C ARG A 158 -6.01 11.56 2.70
N ASN A 159 -5.45 11.78 1.50
CA ASN A 159 -6.15 11.56 0.25
C ASN A 159 -6.31 10.08 -0.05
N THR A 160 -7.50 9.69 -0.48
CA THR A 160 -7.87 8.32 -0.87
C THR A 160 -8.72 8.37 -2.13
N VAL A 161 -8.83 7.24 -2.82
CA VAL A 161 -9.82 7.05 -3.88
C VAL A 161 -10.88 6.07 -3.37
N SER A 162 -12.15 6.37 -3.63
CA SER A 162 -13.28 5.54 -3.18
C SER A 162 -14.30 5.40 -4.29
N PHE A 163 -14.61 4.16 -4.67
CA PHE A 163 -15.59 3.82 -5.71
C PHE A 163 -16.90 3.35 -5.08
N HIS A 164 -17.91 4.21 -5.12
CA HIS A 164 -19.27 3.92 -4.67
C HIS A 164 -20.06 3.26 -5.79
N GLY A 165 -20.70 2.11 -5.51
CA GLY A 165 -21.35 1.33 -6.55
C GLY A 165 -20.34 0.81 -7.59
N ALA A 166 -19.25 0.23 -7.15
CA ALA A 166 -18.04 -0.05 -7.92
C ALA A 166 -18.28 -0.68 -9.31
N ALA A 167 -19.28 -1.55 -9.46
CA ALA A 167 -19.59 -2.19 -10.75
C ALA A 167 -20.03 -1.20 -11.85
N GLN A 168 -20.51 -0.01 -11.47
CA GLN A 168 -20.90 1.06 -12.40
C GLN A 168 -19.79 2.11 -12.60
N CYS A 169 -18.72 2.03 -11.82
CA CYS A 169 -17.63 3.01 -11.88
C CYS A 169 -16.57 2.70 -12.94
N PHE A 170 -16.68 1.56 -13.62
CA PHE A 170 -15.71 1.12 -14.62
C PHE A 170 -16.43 0.66 -15.90
N ASP A 171 -15.83 0.96 -17.04
CA ASP A 171 -16.28 0.46 -18.35
C ASP A 171 -15.78 -0.97 -18.61
N ALA A 172 -16.10 -1.51 -19.78
CA ALA A 172 -15.72 -2.87 -20.20
C ALA A 172 -14.19 -3.03 -20.38
N ASP A 173 -13.46 -1.93 -20.58
CA ASP A 173 -12.01 -1.90 -20.71
C ASP A 173 -11.31 -1.70 -19.34
N GLY A 174 -12.05 -1.60 -18.24
CA GLY A 174 -11.53 -1.38 -16.90
C GLY A 174 -11.10 0.07 -16.60
N ARG A 175 -11.58 1.03 -17.40
CA ARG A 175 -11.32 2.46 -17.18
C ARG A 175 -12.41 3.04 -16.27
N ALA A 176 -12.02 3.94 -15.38
CA ALA A 176 -13.00 4.66 -14.58
C ALA A 176 -13.90 5.53 -15.47
N THR A 177 -15.21 5.44 -15.23
CA THR A 177 -16.22 6.19 -16.01
C THR A 177 -16.31 7.66 -15.61
N ASP A 178 -15.85 8.01 -14.40
CA ASP A 178 -15.78 9.38 -13.89
C ASP A 178 -14.32 9.87 -13.87
N PRO A 179 -13.98 10.90 -14.67
CA PRO A 179 -12.63 11.46 -14.68
C PRO A 179 -12.20 12.07 -13.33
N ALA A 180 -13.11 12.32 -12.41
CA ALA A 180 -12.79 12.74 -11.05
C ALA A 180 -12.01 11.66 -10.29
N ALA A 181 -12.20 10.38 -10.60
CA ALA A 181 -11.44 9.28 -10.03
C ALA A 181 -9.96 9.35 -10.42
N ASP A 182 -9.67 9.64 -11.70
CA ASP A 182 -8.30 9.78 -12.21
C ASP A 182 -7.58 10.99 -11.56
N ALA A 183 -8.30 12.11 -11.40
CA ALA A 183 -7.79 13.29 -10.71
C ALA A 183 -7.51 13.01 -9.21
N ALA A 184 -8.38 12.23 -8.56
CA ALA A 184 -8.19 11.81 -7.18
C ALA A 184 -7.00 10.86 -7.03
N ALA A 185 -6.80 9.93 -7.97
CA ALA A 185 -5.64 9.03 -8.00
C ALA A 185 -4.34 9.84 -8.14
N LYS A 186 -4.29 10.77 -9.08
CA LYS A 186 -3.12 11.65 -9.23
C LYS A 186 -2.80 12.39 -7.94
N THR A 187 -3.80 13.00 -7.32
CA THR A 187 -3.62 13.76 -6.07
C THR A 187 -3.14 12.86 -4.92
N MET A 188 -3.69 11.64 -4.82
CA MET A 188 -3.28 10.65 -3.84
C MET A 188 -1.81 10.22 -4.05
N LEU A 189 -1.42 9.95 -5.30
CA LEU A 189 -0.06 9.52 -5.64
C LEU A 189 0.97 10.66 -5.44
N ASP A 190 0.63 11.90 -5.78
CA ASP A 190 1.47 13.07 -5.49
C ASP A 190 1.73 13.19 -3.98
N GLN A 191 0.69 13.05 -3.15
CA GLN A 191 0.81 13.09 -1.70
C GLN A 191 1.60 11.89 -1.16
N LEU A 192 1.33 10.67 -1.66
CA LEU A 192 2.04 9.47 -1.26
C LEU A 192 3.54 9.58 -1.57
N THR A 193 3.87 10.10 -2.75
CA THR A 193 5.26 10.32 -3.20
C THR A 193 5.99 11.28 -2.27
N TRP A 194 5.36 12.39 -1.90
CA TRP A 194 5.95 13.37 -0.98
C TRP A 194 6.27 12.71 0.38
N TRP A 195 5.30 12.02 0.96
CA TRP A 195 5.48 11.31 2.23
C TRP A 195 6.52 10.19 2.13
N ALA A 196 6.52 9.42 1.05
CA ALA A 196 7.47 8.33 0.84
C ALA A 196 8.91 8.83 0.81
N ARG A 197 9.18 9.93 0.10
CA ARG A 197 10.51 10.56 0.07
C ARG A 197 10.91 11.05 1.45
N ALA A 198 10.07 11.86 2.08
CA ALA A 198 10.36 12.42 3.41
C ALA A 198 10.65 11.34 4.47
N LEU A 199 9.85 10.27 4.49
CA LEU A 199 10.03 9.20 5.46
C LEU A 199 11.18 8.26 5.09
N ARG A 200 11.47 8.02 3.80
CA ARG A 200 12.66 7.28 3.36
C ARG A 200 13.93 8.01 3.78
N ASP A 201 14.03 9.29 3.52
CA ASP A 201 15.18 10.11 3.88
C ASP A 201 15.37 10.13 5.42
N ALA A 202 14.27 10.24 6.17
CA ALA A 202 14.31 10.16 7.63
C ALA A 202 14.81 8.80 8.14
N ARG A 203 14.34 7.68 7.57
CA ARG A 203 14.79 6.33 7.94
C ARG A 203 16.26 6.09 7.57
N GLN A 204 16.73 6.65 6.45
CA GLN A 204 18.13 6.55 6.04
C GLN A 204 19.05 7.35 6.97
N ALA A 205 18.63 8.54 7.37
CA ALA A 205 19.38 9.38 8.28
C ALA A 205 19.37 8.86 9.73
N ARG A 206 18.27 8.26 10.15
CA ARG A 206 18.04 7.75 11.50
C ARG A 206 17.12 6.53 11.43
N PRO A 207 17.62 5.32 11.69
CA PRO A 207 16.80 4.12 11.73
C PRO A 207 15.58 4.32 12.65
N PHE A 208 14.41 3.91 12.17
CA PHE A 208 13.19 4.00 12.96
C PHE A 208 13.27 3.04 14.15
N ALA A 209 13.24 3.59 15.36
CA ALA A 209 13.18 2.83 16.60
C ALA A 209 11.71 2.83 17.09
N ALA A 210 11.11 1.62 17.18
CA ALA A 210 9.77 1.40 17.74
C ALA A 210 9.90 0.71 19.09
#